data_bcea019185f61b4597fce9c93f5c7e83
#
_entry.id   bcea019185f61b4597fce9c93f5c7e83
#
_cell.length_a   1.000
_cell.length_b   1.000
_cell.length_c   1.000
_cell.angle_alpha   90.00
_cell.angle_beta   90.00
_cell.angle_gamma   90.00
#
_symmetry.space_group_name_H-M   'P 1'
#
loop_
_entity.id
_entity.type
_entity.pdbx_description
1 polymer ?
#
loop_
_entity_poly.entity_id
_entity_poly.type
_entity_poly.pdbx_seq_one_letter_code
_entity_poly.pdbx_strand_id
1 'polypeptide(L)'
;MRLPASLRELGTAHRGAIELAHATLTIALSWAAVHTIFALHCAHDYYRGAKPGGLQFPSGDTHDHADYWDFVYFSFVIGMTAQVSDVGITDKTIRRTATAHGIISFIYNTALLALMINIAASAIAS
;
A
#
# COMPACT_ATOMS: atom_id res chain seq x y z
N MET A 1 39.72 2.53 28.03
CA MET A 1 39.15 1.21 28.33
C MET A 1 38.42 0.69 27.10
N ARG A 2 38.89 -0.37 26.44
CA ARG A 2 38.23 -0.93 25.24
C ARG A 2 37.19 -1.94 25.68
N LEU A 3 35.95 -1.79 25.24
CA LEU A 3 34.89 -2.77 25.48
C LEU A 3 35.27 -4.13 24.90
N PRO A 4 34.94 -5.25 25.57
CA PRO A 4 35.14 -6.60 25.01
C PRO A 4 34.43 -6.78 23.67
N ALA A 5 35.02 -7.58 22.80
CA ALA A 5 34.48 -7.81 21.42
C ALA A 5 33.03 -8.25 21.43
N SER A 6 32.64 -9.13 22.35
CA SER A 6 31.26 -9.61 22.52
C SER A 6 30.24 -8.50 22.80
N LEU A 7 30.59 -7.50 23.60
CA LEU A 7 29.68 -6.36 23.86
C LEU A 7 29.58 -5.41 22.67
N ARG A 8 30.62 -5.32 21.85
CA ARG A 8 30.60 -4.56 20.60
C ARG A 8 29.67 -5.24 19.56
N GLU A 9 29.79 -6.55 19.43
CA GLU A 9 28.94 -7.34 18.50
C GLU A 9 27.48 -7.29 18.91
N LEU A 10 27.15 -7.42 20.19
CA LEU A 10 25.79 -7.25 20.70
C LEU A 10 25.24 -5.84 20.43
N GLY A 11 26.08 -4.81 20.60
CA GLY A 11 25.69 -3.42 20.33
C GLY A 11 25.43 -3.14 18.85
N THR A 12 26.22 -3.74 17.94
CA THR A 12 26.02 -3.60 16.49
C THR A 12 24.79 -4.36 16.01
N ALA A 13 24.57 -5.57 16.51
CA ALA A 13 23.39 -6.37 16.18
C ALA A 13 22.10 -5.67 16.66
N HIS A 14 22.10 -5.09 17.84
CA HIS A 14 20.95 -4.35 18.37
C HIS A 14 20.63 -3.09 17.54
N ARG A 15 21.65 -2.34 17.12
CA ARG A 15 21.48 -1.17 16.23
C ARG A 15 20.92 -1.59 14.87
N GLY A 16 21.44 -2.65 14.28
CA GLY A 16 20.94 -3.16 13.00
C GLY A 16 19.48 -3.59 13.06
N ALA A 17 19.04 -4.22 14.15
CA ALA A 17 17.65 -4.59 14.37
C ALA A 17 16.72 -3.36 14.46
N ILE A 18 17.15 -2.31 15.17
CA ILE A 18 16.39 -1.05 15.28
C ILE A 18 16.30 -0.35 13.93
N GLU A 19 17.40 -0.26 13.20
CA GLU A 19 17.42 0.36 11.86
C GLU A 19 16.50 -0.38 10.88
N LEU A 20 16.52 -1.71 10.89
CA LEU A 20 15.64 -2.53 10.08
C LEU A 20 14.16 -2.33 10.46
N ALA A 21 13.85 -2.27 11.75
CA ALA A 21 12.49 -2.02 12.23
C ALA A 21 11.97 -0.64 11.79
N HIS A 22 12.80 0.41 11.89
CA HIS A 22 12.44 1.76 11.40
C HIS A 22 12.24 1.78 9.89
N ALA A 23 13.12 1.14 9.13
CA ALA A 23 12.98 1.06 7.67
C ALA A 23 11.69 0.34 7.28
N THR A 24 11.39 -0.80 7.90
CA THR A 24 10.17 -1.57 7.65
C THR A 24 8.92 -0.77 7.98
N LEU A 25 8.91 -0.09 9.14
CA LEU A 25 7.78 0.74 9.54
C LEU A 25 7.58 1.91 8.57
N THR A 26 8.66 2.58 8.17
CA THR A 26 8.61 3.70 7.21
C THR A 26 8.03 3.23 5.87
N ILE A 27 8.47 2.09 5.36
CA ILE A 27 7.95 1.50 4.12
C ILE A 27 6.47 1.18 4.26
N ALA A 28 6.05 0.52 5.34
CA ALA A 28 4.65 0.15 5.57
C ALA A 28 3.75 1.38 5.68
N LEU A 29 4.17 2.42 6.40
CA LEU A 29 3.43 3.67 6.52
C LEU A 29 3.35 4.43 5.19
N SER A 30 4.44 4.47 4.42
CA SER A 30 4.45 5.08 3.08
C SER A 30 3.52 4.35 2.13
N TRP A 31 3.53 3.02 2.15
CA TRP A 31 2.63 2.19 1.38
C TRP A 31 1.16 2.49 1.74
N ALA A 32 0.82 2.44 3.02
CA ALA A 32 -0.53 2.74 3.50
C ALA A 32 -0.97 4.18 3.15
N ALA A 33 -0.07 5.16 3.25
CA ALA A 33 -0.36 6.55 2.90
C ALA A 33 -0.71 6.72 1.41
N VAL A 34 0.04 6.09 0.51
CA VAL A 34 -0.25 6.13 -0.93
C VAL A 34 -1.65 5.60 -1.23
N HIS A 35 -1.99 4.43 -0.69
CA HIS A 35 -3.30 3.81 -0.96
C HIS A 35 -4.45 4.56 -0.27
N THR A 36 -4.22 5.19 0.87
CA THR A 36 -5.19 6.09 1.51
C THR A 36 -5.45 7.34 0.64
N ILE A 37 -4.42 7.94 0.05
CA ILE A 37 -4.58 9.06 -0.87
C ILE A 37 -5.42 8.66 -2.08
N PHE A 38 -5.18 7.49 -2.66
CA PHE A 38 -6.01 6.99 -3.76
C PHE A 38 -7.46 6.71 -3.32
N ALA A 39 -7.68 6.20 -2.10
CA ALA A 39 -9.02 6.01 -1.56
C ALA A 39 -9.79 7.34 -1.45
N LEU A 40 -9.14 8.37 -0.91
CA LEU A 40 -9.72 9.71 -0.80
C LEU A 40 -9.99 10.34 -2.17
N HIS A 41 -9.08 10.13 -3.14
CA HIS A 41 -9.26 10.64 -4.49
C HIS A 41 -10.44 9.94 -5.19
N CYS A 42 -10.57 8.63 -5.08
CA CYS A 42 -11.71 7.89 -5.62
C CYS A 42 -13.02 8.30 -4.95
N ALA A 43 -13.04 8.52 -3.64
CA ALA A 43 -14.21 9.03 -2.92
C ALA A 43 -14.60 10.43 -3.42
N HIS A 44 -13.61 11.33 -3.62
CA HIS A 44 -13.86 12.64 -4.19
C HIS A 44 -14.49 12.54 -5.58
N ASP A 45 -13.93 11.73 -6.46
CA ASP A 45 -14.45 11.55 -7.83
C ASP A 45 -15.84 10.92 -7.85
N TYR A 46 -16.11 10.01 -6.92
CA TYR A 46 -17.41 9.37 -6.78
C TYR A 46 -18.52 10.35 -6.36
N TYR A 47 -18.21 11.28 -5.45
CA TYR A 47 -19.17 12.24 -4.90
C TYR A 47 -19.20 13.60 -5.60
N ARG A 48 -18.30 13.89 -6.54
CA ARG A 48 -18.21 15.23 -7.15
C ARG A 48 -19.36 15.58 -8.10
N GLY A 49 -20.10 14.61 -8.60
CA GLY A 49 -21.22 14.82 -9.53
C GLY A 49 -22.51 15.21 -8.85
N ALA A 50 -23.54 15.57 -9.64
CA ALA A 50 -24.89 15.84 -9.15
C ALA A 50 -25.51 14.60 -8.46
N LYS A 51 -25.06 13.41 -8.85
CA LYS A 51 -25.39 12.13 -8.19
C LYS A 51 -24.10 11.35 -7.98
N PRO A 52 -23.93 10.71 -6.80
CA PRO A 52 -22.82 9.81 -6.56
C PRO A 52 -22.79 8.69 -7.59
N GLY A 53 -21.59 8.32 -8.06
CA GLY A 53 -21.47 7.25 -9.04
C GLY A 53 -20.05 7.06 -9.58
N GLY A 54 -19.94 6.11 -10.49
CA GLY A 54 -18.66 5.77 -11.12
C GLY A 54 -18.00 4.50 -10.58
N LEU A 55 -18.42 4.02 -9.40
CA LEU A 55 -18.09 2.72 -8.84
C LEU A 55 -19.39 1.97 -8.51
N GLN A 56 -19.36 0.66 -8.73
CA GLN A 56 -20.45 -0.25 -8.41
C GLN A 56 -19.96 -1.24 -7.37
N PHE A 57 -20.31 -0.99 -6.11
CA PHE A 57 -20.01 -1.89 -5.01
C PHE A 57 -20.98 -3.07 -4.98
N PRO A 58 -20.54 -4.28 -4.60
CA PRO A 58 -21.36 -5.49 -4.66
C PRO A 58 -22.46 -5.57 -3.61
N SER A 59 -22.66 -4.55 -2.78
CA SER A 59 -23.78 -4.46 -1.84
C SER A 59 -25.09 -4.36 -2.63
N GLY A 60 -25.93 -5.38 -2.53
CA GLY A 60 -27.21 -5.47 -3.24
C GLY A 60 -28.27 -4.46 -2.83
N ASP A 61 -28.00 -3.55 -1.93
CA ASP A 61 -28.91 -2.50 -1.48
C ASP A 61 -28.68 -1.22 -2.28
N THR A 62 -29.66 -0.87 -3.11
CA THR A 62 -29.70 0.35 -3.93
C THR A 62 -29.83 1.64 -3.12
N HIS A 63 -29.88 1.56 -1.80
CA HIS A 63 -30.06 2.69 -0.88
C HIS A 63 -28.85 2.98 0.02
N ASP A 64 -27.84 2.10 0.04
CA ASP A 64 -26.63 2.35 0.80
C ASP A 64 -25.67 3.22 -0.02
N HIS A 65 -25.42 4.40 0.48
CA HIS A 65 -24.36 5.26 -0.02
C HIS A 65 -23.01 4.64 0.37
N ALA A 66 -22.08 4.54 -0.59
CA ALA A 66 -20.73 4.09 -0.34
C ALA A 66 -20.09 4.90 0.81
N ASP A 67 -19.50 4.24 1.77
CA ASP A 67 -18.77 4.87 2.86
C ASP A 67 -17.27 4.90 2.60
N TYR A 68 -16.48 5.48 3.53
CA TYR A 68 -15.03 5.55 3.35
C TYR A 68 -14.37 4.16 3.34
N TRP A 69 -14.95 3.17 3.99
CA TRP A 69 -14.43 1.80 3.99
C TRP A 69 -14.54 1.12 2.62
N ASP A 70 -15.56 1.44 1.85
CA ASP A 70 -15.70 0.96 0.48
C ASP A 70 -14.56 1.45 -0.41
N PHE A 71 -14.19 2.73 -0.26
CA PHE A 71 -13.06 3.31 -1.01
C PHE A 71 -11.70 2.80 -0.49
N VAL A 72 -11.56 2.58 0.81
CA VAL A 72 -10.38 1.96 1.40
C VAL A 72 -10.24 0.54 0.87
N TYR A 73 -11.31 -0.26 0.90
CA TYR A 73 -11.31 -1.62 0.34
C TYR A 73 -10.87 -1.61 -1.12
N PHE A 74 -11.51 -0.81 -1.96
CA PHE A 74 -11.18 -0.69 -3.38
C PHE A 74 -9.71 -0.35 -3.62
N SER A 75 -9.20 0.66 -2.93
CA SER A 75 -7.84 1.15 -3.10
C SER A 75 -6.79 0.21 -2.53
N PHE A 76 -7.03 -0.39 -1.37
CA PHE A 76 -6.07 -1.31 -0.76
C PHE A 76 -6.01 -2.65 -1.49
N VAL A 77 -7.11 -3.12 -2.06
CA VAL A 77 -7.06 -4.31 -2.94
C VAL A 77 -6.17 -4.04 -4.16
N ILE A 78 -6.33 -2.89 -4.82
CA ILE A 78 -5.43 -2.50 -5.92
C ILE A 78 -3.98 -2.39 -5.42
N GLY A 79 -3.78 -1.81 -4.25
CA GLY A 79 -2.46 -1.67 -3.62
C GLY A 79 -1.74 -2.99 -3.39
N MET A 80 -2.47 -3.99 -2.91
CA MET A 80 -1.92 -5.32 -2.61
C MET A 80 -1.71 -6.19 -3.86
N THR A 81 -2.57 -6.03 -4.87
CA THR A 81 -2.66 -6.99 -5.98
C THR A 81 -2.33 -6.38 -7.35
N ALA A 82 -2.27 -5.06 -7.46
CA ALA A 82 -2.24 -4.31 -8.73
C ALA A 82 -3.42 -4.66 -9.67
N GLN A 83 -4.52 -5.17 -9.11
CA GLN A 83 -5.72 -5.60 -9.83
C GLN A 83 -6.95 -4.91 -9.23
N VAL A 84 -7.95 -4.65 -10.07
CA VAL A 84 -9.26 -4.16 -9.63
C VAL A 84 -9.99 -5.29 -8.88
N SER A 85 -10.66 -4.92 -7.77
CA SER A 85 -11.49 -5.85 -6.99
C SER A 85 -12.80 -6.21 -7.73
N ASP A 86 -13.75 -6.78 -7.02
CA ASP A 86 -15.12 -7.04 -7.46
C ASP A 86 -15.97 -5.76 -7.66
N VAL A 87 -15.39 -4.58 -7.43
CA VAL A 87 -16.03 -3.28 -7.63
C VAL A 87 -15.99 -2.88 -9.11
N GLY A 88 -17.14 -2.74 -9.74
CA GLY A 88 -17.25 -2.31 -11.13
C GLY A 88 -16.89 -0.83 -11.30
N ILE A 89 -16.14 -0.49 -12.36
CA ILE A 89 -15.80 0.90 -12.67
C ILE A 89 -16.59 1.36 -13.91
N THR A 90 -17.51 2.29 -13.73
CA THR A 90 -18.37 2.83 -14.79
C THR A 90 -17.92 4.20 -15.29
N ASP A 91 -17.19 4.96 -14.47
CA ASP A 91 -16.67 6.28 -14.84
C ASP A 91 -15.27 6.18 -15.48
N LYS A 92 -15.03 6.97 -16.55
CA LYS A 92 -13.75 6.98 -17.28
C LYS A 92 -12.61 7.61 -16.47
N THR A 93 -12.91 8.60 -15.64
CA THR A 93 -11.91 9.29 -14.81
C THR A 93 -11.42 8.35 -13.72
N ILE A 94 -12.33 7.71 -13.01
CA ILE A 94 -12.02 6.70 -12.00
C ILE A 94 -11.24 5.53 -12.61
N ARG A 95 -11.59 5.11 -13.83
CA ARG A 95 -10.86 4.05 -14.53
C ARG A 95 -9.41 4.43 -14.81
N ARG A 96 -9.16 5.67 -15.24
CA ARG A 96 -7.79 6.17 -15.45
C ARG A 96 -7.00 6.25 -14.15
N THR A 97 -7.63 6.73 -13.09
CA THR A 97 -7.03 6.76 -11.75
C THR A 97 -6.71 5.35 -11.26
N ALA A 98 -7.63 4.40 -11.41
CA ALA A 98 -7.40 3.00 -11.03
C ALA A 98 -6.26 2.36 -11.84
N THR A 99 -6.14 2.68 -13.14
CA THR A 99 -5.03 2.20 -13.97
C THR A 99 -3.69 2.75 -13.48
N ALA A 100 -3.61 4.07 -13.22
CA ALA A 100 -2.40 4.69 -12.68
C ALA A 100 -2.04 4.11 -11.31
N HIS A 101 -3.03 3.91 -10.45
CA HIS A 101 -2.87 3.28 -9.14
C HIS A 101 -2.32 1.86 -9.26
N GLY A 102 -2.86 1.04 -10.15
CA GLY A 102 -2.39 -0.32 -10.40
C GLY A 102 -0.93 -0.36 -10.89
N ILE A 103 -0.54 0.56 -11.79
CA ILE A 103 0.85 0.67 -12.26
C ILE A 103 1.79 1.04 -11.11
N ILE A 104 1.44 2.03 -10.31
CA ILE A 104 2.23 2.46 -9.15
C ILE A 104 2.35 1.31 -8.14
N SER A 105 1.25 0.61 -7.86
CA SER A 105 1.22 -0.54 -6.95
C SER A 105 2.13 -1.67 -7.44
N PHE A 106 2.07 -1.98 -8.73
CA PHE A 106 2.92 -3.01 -9.34
C PHE A 106 4.41 -2.68 -9.20
N ILE A 107 4.81 -1.46 -9.55
CA ILE A 107 6.20 -1.01 -9.45
C ILE A 107 6.66 -1.03 -7.99
N TYR A 108 5.85 -0.50 -7.08
CA TYR A 108 6.17 -0.44 -5.66
C TYR A 108 6.33 -1.83 -5.04
N ASN A 109 5.38 -2.72 -5.27
CA ASN A 109 5.40 -4.09 -4.76
C ASN A 109 6.57 -4.90 -5.32
N THR A 110 6.89 -4.70 -6.62
CA THR A 110 8.04 -5.34 -7.26
C THR A 110 9.36 -4.86 -6.66
N ALA A 111 9.50 -3.56 -6.44
CA ALA A 111 10.68 -2.97 -5.81
C ALA A 111 10.87 -3.47 -4.36
N LEU A 112 9.79 -3.56 -3.59
CA LEU A 112 9.83 -4.14 -2.24
C LEU A 112 10.25 -5.60 -2.25
N LEU A 113 9.71 -6.40 -3.15
CA LEU A 113 10.09 -7.81 -3.27
C LEU A 113 11.57 -7.96 -3.62
N ALA A 114 12.06 -7.17 -4.57
CA ALA A 114 13.48 -7.16 -4.94
C ALA A 114 14.38 -6.77 -3.74
N LEU A 115 13.97 -5.77 -2.96
CA LEU A 115 14.69 -5.36 -1.76
C LEU A 115 14.71 -6.47 -0.70
N MET A 116 13.58 -7.13 -0.46
CA MET A 116 13.48 -8.24 0.48
C MET A 116 14.37 -9.42 0.08
N ILE A 117 14.41 -9.77 -1.20
CA ILE A 117 15.29 -10.83 -1.73
C ILE A 117 16.76 -10.44 -1.52
N ASN A 118 17.13 -9.20 -1.79
CA ASN A 118 18.51 -8.71 -1.60
C ASN A 118 18.95 -8.80 -0.13
N ILE A 119 18.09 -8.37 0.81
CA ILE A 119 18.35 -8.47 2.25
C ILE A 119 18.49 -9.93 2.68
N ALA A 120 17.59 -10.81 2.24
CA ALA A 120 17.66 -12.23 2.56
C ALA A 120 18.92 -12.89 2.01
N ALA A 121 19.31 -12.60 0.78
CA ALA A 121 20.53 -13.12 0.18
C ALA A 121 21.78 -12.66 0.94
N SER A 122 21.82 -11.41 1.36
CA SER A 122 22.94 -10.86 2.16
C SER A 122 23.05 -11.55 3.53
N ALA A 123 21.92 -11.87 4.17
CA ALA A 123 21.88 -12.54 5.46
C ALA A 123 22.34 -14.01 5.38
N ILE A 124 22.17 -14.68 4.23
CA ILE A 124 22.60 -16.06 4.01
C ILE A 124 24.11 -16.11 3.68
N ALA A 125 24.65 -15.07 3.03
CA ALA A 125 26.04 -14.99 2.63
C ALA A 125 27.01 -14.56 3.74
N SER A 126 26.49 -14.09 4.89
CA SER A 126 27.24 -13.68 6.10
C SER A 126 27.43 -14.85 7.05
#